data_5c5da960cb6e06aefddefe825bf7e29d
#
_entry.id   5c5da960cb6e06aefddefe825bf7e29d
#
_cell.length_a   1.000
_cell.length_b   1.000
_cell.length_c   1.000
_cell.angle_alpha   90.00
_cell.angle_beta   90.00
_cell.angle_gamma   90.00
#
_symmetry.space_group_name_H-M   'P 1'
#
loop_
_entity.id
_entity.type
_entity.pdbx_description
1 polymer ?
#
loop_
_entity_poly.entity_id
_entity_poly.type
_entity_poly.pdbx_seq_one_letter_code
_entity_poly.pdbx_strand_id
1 'polypeptide(L)'
;GRCGEESTFTVAALRSVGIPARQVYTPRWAHTDDNHAWVEAWVNGKWYFLGACEPEPVLNLGWFNGPAYRGMLMHTKVFGKYNGPEEVMDVTDGYTEINVIDNYAPTAKATITVVDENRRPAAGANVEFKIYNYAEFYSVANKKADAEGKAFLSAGKGDMLVWATKDGKFGYSKVSFGKDNNVTITLDKKPGNIETVTLDVIPPVDGSIAACVTDEQKEANAKRLHEEDVIRNKYVGTFYTEEKAEALAKELGIDPLKTADFMIGSRGNWREIEKFLRDAPADKRPMAMDLLNVISAKDLRDTPASVLADHLNNAQAVQSSLFTEYILNPRVA
;
A
#
# COMPACT_ATOMS: atom_id res chain seq x y z
N GLY A 1 -2.76 -8.58 7.53
CA GLY A 1 -3.03 -7.46 6.61
C GLY A 1 -1.77 -6.70 6.27
N ARG A 2 -1.89 -5.75 5.37
CA ARG A 2 -0.86 -4.75 5.10
C ARG A 2 -1.33 -3.39 5.61
N CYS A 3 -0.44 -2.42 5.69
CA CYS A 3 -0.74 -1.08 6.20
C CYS A 3 -2.01 -0.43 5.61
N GLY A 4 -2.31 -0.65 4.33
CA GLY A 4 -3.54 -0.17 3.69
C GLY A 4 -4.81 -0.82 4.24
N GLU A 5 -4.80 -2.14 4.46
CA GLU A 5 -5.93 -2.89 5.02
C GLU A 5 -6.14 -2.56 6.50
N GLU A 6 -5.06 -2.52 7.26
CA GLU A 6 -5.07 -2.22 8.70
C GLU A 6 -5.52 -0.79 8.97
N SER A 7 -5.03 0.19 8.20
CA SER A 7 -5.48 1.58 8.32
C SER A 7 -6.95 1.75 7.93
N THR A 8 -7.45 1.03 6.93
CA THR A 8 -8.87 1.03 6.58
C THR A 8 -9.73 0.48 7.72
N PHE A 9 -9.30 -0.63 8.35
CA PHE A 9 -9.97 -1.19 9.51
C PHE A 9 -9.97 -0.21 10.69
N THR A 10 -8.81 0.39 11.01
CA THR A 10 -8.68 1.36 12.10
C THR A 10 -9.56 2.59 11.89
N VAL A 11 -9.62 3.13 10.67
CA VAL A 11 -10.54 4.22 10.31
C VAL A 11 -11.99 3.83 10.53
N ALA A 12 -12.40 2.63 10.11
CA ALA A 12 -13.76 2.14 10.31
C ALA A 12 -14.08 1.98 11.81
N ALA A 13 -13.17 1.43 12.59
CA ALA A 13 -13.32 1.27 14.04
C ALA A 13 -13.46 2.62 14.76
N LEU A 14 -12.60 3.60 14.46
CA LEU A 14 -12.68 4.94 15.04
C LEU A 14 -14.01 5.63 14.69
N ARG A 15 -14.42 5.56 13.42
CA ARG A 15 -15.70 6.14 12.97
C ARG A 15 -16.91 5.48 13.64
N SER A 16 -16.86 4.19 13.91
CA SER A 16 -17.96 3.47 14.57
C SER A 16 -18.24 3.95 16.00
N VAL A 17 -17.26 4.55 16.65
CA VAL A 17 -17.38 5.15 18.00
C VAL A 17 -17.46 6.68 17.95
N GLY A 18 -17.70 7.26 16.76
CA GLY A 18 -17.91 8.70 16.59
C GLY A 18 -16.64 9.56 16.50
N ILE A 19 -15.46 8.96 16.35
CA ILE A 19 -14.21 9.70 16.15
C ILE A 19 -14.00 9.90 14.65
N PRO A 20 -13.96 11.15 14.15
CA PRO A 20 -13.63 11.41 12.76
C PRO A 20 -12.20 10.92 12.47
N ALA A 21 -12.05 10.09 11.47
CA ALA A 21 -10.78 9.51 11.08
C ALA A 21 -10.68 9.37 9.56
N ARG A 22 -9.46 9.40 9.04
CA ARG A 22 -9.17 9.25 7.62
C ARG A 22 -7.88 8.46 7.41
N GLN A 23 -7.81 7.71 6.31
CA GLN A 23 -6.57 7.07 5.89
C GLN A 23 -5.67 8.10 5.22
N VAL A 24 -4.41 8.15 5.60
CA VAL A 24 -3.36 8.87 4.89
C VAL A 24 -2.51 7.87 4.12
N TYR A 25 -2.07 8.27 2.95
CA TYR A 25 -1.34 7.42 2.04
C TYR A 25 -0.19 8.18 1.38
N THR A 26 1.01 7.62 1.41
CA THR A 26 2.12 8.02 0.56
C THR A 26 2.27 7.01 -0.57
N PRO A 27 2.09 7.40 -1.85
CA PRO A 27 2.11 6.44 -2.96
C PRO A 27 3.49 5.84 -3.18
N ARG A 28 4.55 6.61 -2.96
CA ARG A 28 5.95 6.19 -3.06
C ARG A 28 6.83 7.05 -2.16
N TRP A 29 7.79 6.44 -1.48
CA TRP A 29 8.87 7.15 -0.82
C TRP A 29 9.92 7.62 -1.83
N ALA A 30 10.52 8.79 -1.61
CA ALA A 30 11.61 9.30 -2.45
C ALA A 30 12.99 8.78 -2.03
N HIS A 31 13.13 8.24 -0.83
CA HIS A 31 14.39 7.82 -0.24
C HIS A 31 14.58 6.30 -0.14
N THR A 32 13.53 5.53 -0.43
CA THR A 32 13.55 4.06 -0.43
C THR A 32 12.41 3.51 -1.28
N ASP A 33 12.60 2.32 -1.83
CA ASP A 33 11.52 1.61 -2.52
C ASP A 33 10.47 1.20 -1.50
N ASP A 34 9.26 1.67 -1.65
CA ASP A 34 8.04 1.26 -0.98
C ASP A 34 7.00 2.39 -0.96
N ASN A 35 5.89 2.12 -0.32
CA ASN A 35 4.81 3.03 0.01
C ASN A 35 4.38 2.82 1.47
N HIS A 36 3.47 3.65 1.98
CA HIS A 36 2.89 3.42 3.30
C HIS A 36 1.50 4.04 3.42
N ALA A 37 0.71 3.50 4.33
CA ALA A 37 -0.58 4.05 4.72
C ALA A 37 -0.73 3.99 6.24
N TRP A 38 -1.37 5.01 6.81
CA TRP A 38 -1.66 5.12 8.23
C TRP A 38 -2.97 5.87 8.46
N VAL A 39 -3.22 6.31 9.67
CA VAL A 39 -4.49 6.92 10.05
C VAL A 39 -4.27 8.33 10.61
N GLU A 40 -5.15 9.24 10.29
CA GLU A 40 -5.35 10.48 11.03
C GLU A 40 -6.70 10.45 11.74
N ALA A 41 -6.72 10.88 13.00
CA ALA A 41 -7.92 11.07 13.81
C ALA A 41 -8.06 12.54 14.21
N TRP A 42 -9.31 13.05 14.19
CA TRP A 42 -9.62 14.40 14.60
C TRP A 42 -9.84 14.47 16.11
N VAL A 43 -8.94 15.14 16.80
CA VAL A 43 -8.95 15.27 18.26
C VAL A 43 -8.78 16.74 18.63
N ASN A 44 -9.69 17.29 19.45
CA ASN A 44 -9.61 18.66 19.96
C ASN A 44 -9.34 19.74 18.88
N GLY A 45 -10.00 19.62 17.72
CA GLY A 45 -9.88 20.60 16.66
C GLY A 45 -8.66 20.46 15.75
N LYS A 46 -7.94 19.33 15.80
CA LYS A 46 -6.75 19.05 14.98
C LYS A 46 -6.71 17.61 14.51
N TRP A 47 -6.06 17.39 13.37
CA TRP A 47 -5.69 16.06 12.91
C TRP A 47 -4.40 15.62 13.61
N TYR A 48 -4.43 14.40 14.12
CA TYR A 48 -3.28 13.70 14.70
C TYR A 48 -3.14 12.35 14.02
N PHE A 49 -1.92 11.96 13.71
CA PHE A 49 -1.69 10.65 13.11
C PHE A 49 -1.38 9.57 14.14
N LEU A 50 -1.65 8.34 13.74
CA LEU A 50 -1.30 7.10 14.44
C LEU A 50 -1.04 6.02 13.40
N GLY A 51 -0.21 5.05 13.76
CA GLY A 51 0.00 3.86 12.94
C GLY A 51 -1.27 3.02 12.82
N ALA A 52 -1.37 2.27 11.74
CA ALA A 52 -2.46 1.32 11.58
C ALA A 52 -2.18 0.07 12.41
N CYS A 53 -3.00 -0.25 13.39
CA CYS A 53 -2.82 -1.41 14.29
C CYS A 53 -1.43 -1.47 14.97
N GLU A 54 -0.77 -0.34 15.11
CA GLU A 54 0.54 -0.18 15.73
C GLU A 54 0.40 0.74 16.95
N PRO A 55 0.10 0.21 18.14
CA PRO A 55 -0.17 1.03 19.32
C PRO A 55 1.09 1.70 19.83
N GLU A 56 1.08 3.02 19.77
CA GLU A 56 2.14 3.88 20.30
C GLU A 56 1.68 4.60 21.57
N PRO A 57 2.62 5.03 22.45
CA PRO A 57 2.27 5.71 23.71
C PRO A 57 1.46 6.99 23.51
N VAL A 58 1.68 7.71 22.42
CA VAL A 58 1.04 9.00 22.12
C VAL A 58 0.69 9.11 20.64
N LEU A 59 -0.22 10.02 20.29
CA LEU A 59 -0.48 10.40 18.92
C LEU A 59 0.73 11.14 18.31
N ASN A 60 0.79 11.20 16.99
CA ASN A 60 1.92 11.73 16.21
C ASN A 60 3.24 10.98 16.45
N LEU A 61 3.15 9.71 16.79
CA LEU A 61 4.27 8.81 16.92
C LEU A 61 4.01 7.54 16.10
N GLY A 62 5.06 7.08 15.44
CA GLY A 62 5.12 5.84 14.68
C GLY A 62 6.54 5.62 14.21
N TRP A 63 6.90 4.39 13.85
CA TRP A 63 8.20 4.07 13.27
C TRP A 63 8.50 4.93 12.02
N PHE A 64 7.45 5.39 11.34
CA PHE A 64 7.53 6.16 10.11
C PHE A 64 7.70 7.68 10.31
N ASN A 65 7.91 8.18 11.54
CA ASN A 65 8.14 9.62 11.77
C ASN A 65 9.30 10.17 10.93
N GLY A 66 10.41 9.43 10.83
CA GLY A 66 11.53 9.78 9.96
C GLY A 66 11.17 9.71 8.47
N PRO A 67 10.70 8.57 7.95
CA PRO A 67 10.22 8.44 6.58
C PRO A 67 9.19 9.50 6.17
N ALA A 68 8.21 9.82 7.03
CA ALA A 68 7.19 10.82 6.75
C ALA A 68 7.78 12.24 6.66
N TYR A 69 8.72 12.59 7.52
CA TYR A 69 9.43 13.87 7.46
C TYR A 69 10.19 14.07 6.12
N ARG A 70 10.61 12.98 5.49
CA ARG A 70 11.28 12.94 4.18
C ARG A 70 10.33 12.64 3.02
N GLY A 71 9.02 12.67 3.27
CA GLY A 71 8.03 12.40 2.23
C GLY A 71 7.99 13.52 1.18
N MET A 72 7.65 13.14 -0.05
CA MET A 72 7.39 14.09 -1.12
C MET A 72 5.91 14.38 -1.28
N LEU A 73 5.04 13.40 -1.02
CA LEU A 73 3.58 13.54 -1.10
C LEU A 73 2.90 12.61 -0.11
N MET A 74 1.93 13.16 0.64
CA MET A 74 0.93 12.41 1.39
C MET A 74 -0.45 12.93 1.02
N HIS A 75 -1.37 12.04 0.77
CA HIS A 75 -2.73 12.41 0.43
C HIS A 75 -3.76 11.56 1.18
N THR A 76 -4.98 12.07 1.22
CA THR A 76 -6.15 11.38 1.77
C THR A 76 -7.36 11.60 0.90
N LYS A 77 -8.38 10.75 1.03
CA LYS A 77 -9.64 10.84 0.32
C LYS A 77 -10.74 11.36 1.23
N VAL A 78 -11.43 12.40 0.78
CA VAL A 78 -12.63 12.94 1.41
C VAL A 78 -13.84 12.50 0.60
N PHE A 79 -14.76 11.77 1.21
CA PHE A 79 -16.00 11.34 0.55
C PHE A 79 -17.04 12.46 0.63
N GLY A 80 -17.49 12.91 -0.54
CA GLY A 80 -18.40 14.05 -0.70
C GLY A 80 -17.71 15.33 -1.16
N LYS A 81 -18.40 16.48 -0.98
CA LYS A 81 -17.85 17.79 -1.35
C LYS A 81 -16.80 18.25 -0.35
N TYR A 82 -15.66 18.65 -0.86
CA TYR A 82 -14.59 19.22 -0.06
C TYR A 82 -14.53 20.74 -0.22
N ASN A 83 -14.47 21.47 0.92
CA ASN A 83 -14.37 22.92 0.96
C ASN A 83 -13.28 23.39 1.96
N GLY A 84 -12.33 22.52 2.30
CA GLY A 84 -11.23 22.82 3.21
C GLY A 84 -10.07 23.56 2.52
N PRO A 85 -9.03 23.91 3.28
CA PRO A 85 -7.89 24.70 2.79
C PRO A 85 -6.82 23.87 2.07
N GLU A 86 -6.85 22.52 2.16
CA GLU A 86 -5.82 21.69 1.61
C GLU A 86 -5.87 21.67 0.07
N GLU A 87 -4.71 21.51 -0.55
CA GLU A 87 -4.59 21.43 -2.01
C GLU A 87 -5.36 20.22 -2.56
N VAL A 88 -6.29 20.47 -3.48
CA VAL A 88 -7.02 19.40 -4.18
C VAL A 88 -6.10 18.77 -5.22
N MET A 89 -5.97 17.46 -5.14
CA MET A 89 -5.17 16.65 -6.06
C MET A 89 -6.00 16.11 -7.20
N ASP A 90 -7.18 15.56 -6.88
CA ASP A 90 -8.13 15.00 -7.85
C ASP A 90 -9.55 15.08 -7.32
N VAL A 91 -10.52 15.12 -8.24
CA VAL A 91 -11.96 15.10 -7.95
C VAL A 91 -12.62 14.04 -8.81
N THR A 92 -13.27 13.10 -8.16
CA THR A 92 -14.07 12.04 -8.79
C THR A 92 -15.52 12.15 -8.34
N ASP A 93 -16.40 11.35 -8.92
CA ASP A 93 -17.80 11.27 -8.51
C ASP A 93 -17.96 10.76 -7.07
N GLY A 94 -17.00 9.97 -6.57
CA GLY A 94 -17.06 9.34 -5.25
C GLY A 94 -16.26 10.04 -4.15
N TYR A 95 -15.22 10.77 -4.51
CA TYR A 95 -14.32 11.40 -3.54
C TYR A 95 -13.53 12.58 -4.13
N THR A 96 -13.04 13.43 -3.24
CA THR A 96 -11.97 14.41 -3.50
C THR A 96 -10.69 13.93 -2.83
N GLU A 97 -9.59 13.86 -3.59
CA GLU A 97 -8.27 13.60 -3.05
C GLU A 97 -7.57 14.91 -2.71
N ILE A 98 -7.05 15.01 -1.50
CA ILE A 98 -6.39 16.22 -0.98
C ILE A 98 -4.98 15.93 -0.50
N ASN A 99 -4.10 16.90 -0.65
CA ASN A 99 -2.71 16.85 -0.22
C ASN A 99 -2.60 17.26 1.25
N VAL A 100 -2.00 16.38 2.06
CA VAL A 100 -1.82 16.59 3.50
C VAL A 100 -0.35 16.56 3.92
N ILE A 101 0.57 16.69 2.97
CA ILE A 101 2.03 16.63 3.21
C ILE A 101 2.50 17.64 4.25
N ASP A 102 1.85 18.81 4.36
CA ASP A 102 2.20 19.86 5.32
C ASP A 102 2.09 19.42 6.79
N ASN A 103 1.32 18.35 7.06
CA ASN A 103 1.22 17.80 8.41
C ASN A 103 2.47 16.99 8.81
N TYR A 104 3.36 16.65 7.86
CA TYR A 104 4.43 15.67 8.06
C TYR A 104 5.82 16.18 7.73
N ALA A 105 5.98 16.95 6.69
CA ALA A 105 7.27 17.33 6.14
C ALA A 105 7.38 18.85 5.91
N PRO A 106 8.59 19.39 5.90
CA PRO A 106 8.85 20.72 5.36
C PRO A 106 8.54 20.75 3.86
N THR A 107 7.63 21.61 3.44
CA THR A 107 7.14 21.67 2.06
C THR A 107 7.58 22.91 1.31
N ALA A 108 7.44 22.85 0.01
CA ALA A 108 7.53 23.98 -0.90
C ALA A 108 6.57 23.79 -2.07
N LYS A 109 6.13 24.91 -2.67
CA LYS A 109 5.29 24.90 -3.85
C LYS A 109 6.12 25.20 -5.10
N ALA A 110 5.95 24.40 -6.14
CA ALA A 110 6.49 24.65 -7.47
C ALA A 110 5.35 24.84 -8.47
N THR A 111 5.48 25.82 -9.36
CA THR A 111 4.58 26.08 -10.48
C THR A 111 5.26 25.68 -11.77
N ILE A 112 4.61 24.85 -12.56
CA ILE A 112 5.06 24.37 -13.86
C ILE A 112 4.28 25.12 -14.92
N THR A 113 4.99 25.81 -15.82
CA THR A 113 4.39 26.43 -16.99
C THR A 113 4.71 25.57 -18.21
N VAL A 114 3.69 25.01 -18.83
CA VAL A 114 3.82 24.19 -20.02
C VAL A 114 3.56 25.04 -21.26
N VAL A 115 4.48 25.03 -22.21
CA VAL A 115 4.37 25.78 -23.48
C VAL A 115 4.62 24.86 -24.68
N ASP A 116 4.09 25.26 -25.83
CA ASP A 116 4.43 24.63 -27.12
C ASP A 116 5.80 25.12 -27.65
N GLU A 117 6.19 24.60 -28.82
CA GLU A 117 7.44 24.98 -29.52
C GLU A 117 7.50 26.48 -29.86
N ASN A 118 6.36 27.16 -29.97
CA ASN A 118 6.25 28.59 -30.24
C ASN A 118 6.10 29.43 -28.96
N ARG A 119 6.35 28.83 -27.79
CA ARG A 119 6.21 29.44 -26.47
C ARG A 119 4.78 29.90 -26.11
N ARG A 120 3.76 29.34 -26.75
CA ARG A 120 2.36 29.60 -26.39
C ARG A 120 1.92 28.66 -25.28
N PRO A 121 1.07 29.12 -24.33
CA PRO A 121 0.57 28.28 -23.25
C PRO A 121 -0.09 27.00 -23.76
N ALA A 122 0.29 25.87 -23.18
CA ALA A 122 -0.28 24.57 -23.53
C ALA A 122 -1.43 24.20 -22.56
N ALA A 123 -2.53 24.98 -22.60
CA ALA A 123 -3.69 24.75 -21.76
C ALA A 123 -4.21 23.32 -21.87
N GLY A 124 -4.57 22.69 -20.75
CA GLY A 124 -5.04 21.31 -20.68
C GLY A 124 -3.96 20.24 -20.85
N ALA A 125 -2.67 20.62 -20.93
CA ALA A 125 -1.57 19.65 -20.91
C ALA A 125 -1.62 18.79 -19.65
N ASN A 126 -1.31 17.51 -19.77
CA ASN A 126 -1.16 16.63 -18.62
C ASN A 126 0.23 16.86 -18.01
N VAL A 127 0.29 17.07 -16.70
CA VAL A 127 1.53 17.31 -15.95
C VAL A 127 1.64 16.27 -14.86
N GLU A 128 2.58 15.36 -15.03
CA GLU A 128 2.85 14.27 -14.09
C GLU A 128 4.07 14.62 -13.23
N PHE A 129 3.92 14.52 -11.93
CA PHE A 129 5.00 14.66 -10.96
C PHE A 129 5.46 13.27 -10.55
N LYS A 130 6.72 12.93 -10.83
CA LYS A 130 7.24 11.57 -10.74
C LYS A 130 8.37 11.45 -9.74
N ILE A 131 8.35 10.37 -8.97
CA ILE A 131 9.42 9.95 -8.05
C ILE A 131 10.07 8.69 -8.62
N TYR A 132 11.39 8.60 -8.53
CA TYR A 132 12.10 7.36 -8.85
C TYR A 132 11.96 6.37 -7.71
N ASN A 133 11.34 5.21 -8.01
CA ASN A 133 11.03 4.18 -7.02
C ASN A 133 10.76 2.85 -7.76
N TYR A 134 11.24 1.72 -7.24
CA TYR A 134 11.16 0.42 -7.91
C TYR A 134 11.67 0.45 -9.37
N ALA A 135 12.82 1.10 -9.57
CA ALA A 135 13.48 1.23 -10.88
C ALA A 135 12.63 1.92 -11.97
N GLU A 136 11.63 2.73 -11.59
CA GLU A 136 10.83 3.52 -12.54
C GLU A 136 10.57 4.94 -12.00
N PHE A 137 10.23 5.85 -12.91
CA PHE A 137 9.67 7.16 -12.56
C PHE A 137 8.15 7.05 -12.41
N TYR A 138 7.72 6.69 -11.19
CA TYR A 138 6.31 6.53 -10.85
C TYR A 138 5.62 7.89 -10.67
N SER A 139 4.47 8.09 -11.32
CA SER A 139 3.66 9.32 -11.19
C SER A 139 2.91 9.32 -9.87
N VAL A 140 3.30 10.20 -8.95
CA VAL A 140 2.65 10.36 -7.64
C VAL A 140 1.55 11.42 -7.65
N ALA A 141 1.58 12.33 -8.63
CA ALA A 141 0.54 13.34 -8.82
C ALA A 141 0.35 13.65 -10.30
N ASN A 142 -0.90 13.85 -10.70
CA ASN A 142 -1.30 14.25 -12.04
C ASN A 142 -2.13 15.53 -11.97
N LYS A 143 -1.73 16.54 -12.72
CA LYS A 143 -2.43 17.83 -12.82
C LYS A 143 -2.73 18.15 -14.28
N LYS A 144 -3.76 18.95 -14.50
CA LYS A 144 -4.03 19.56 -15.80
C LYS A 144 -3.57 21.02 -15.76
N ALA A 145 -2.83 21.43 -16.78
CA ALA A 145 -2.46 22.82 -16.94
C ALA A 145 -3.71 23.69 -17.21
N ASP A 146 -3.80 24.82 -16.52
CA ASP A 146 -4.88 25.81 -16.68
C ASP A 146 -4.83 26.53 -18.05
N ALA A 147 -5.66 27.55 -18.21
CA ALA A 147 -5.73 28.34 -19.44
C ALA A 147 -4.40 29.04 -19.79
N GLU A 148 -3.61 29.37 -18.79
CA GLU A 148 -2.29 29.98 -18.90
C GLU A 148 -1.16 28.95 -19.04
N GLY A 149 -1.51 27.66 -19.18
CA GLY A 149 -0.57 26.54 -19.28
C GLY A 149 0.10 26.19 -17.97
N LYS A 150 -0.46 26.57 -16.81
CA LYS A 150 0.15 26.38 -15.50
C LYS A 150 -0.48 25.23 -14.72
N ALA A 151 0.39 24.48 -14.05
CA ALA A 151 0.00 23.52 -13.00
C ALA A 151 0.93 23.71 -11.80
N PHE A 152 0.48 23.37 -10.59
CA PHE A 152 1.31 23.47 -9.41
C PHE A 152 1.15 22.25 -8.51
N LEU A 153 2.15 22.04 -7.67
CA LEU A 153 2.14 21.05 -6.60
C LEU A 153 2.86 21.61 -5.38
N SER A 154 2.31 21.36 -4.20
CA SER A 154 3.02 21.48 -2.92
C SER A 154 3.58 20.11 -2.55
N ALA A 155 4.88 20.02 -2.29
CA ALA A 155 5.56 18.76 -2.02
C ALA A 155 6.69 18.92 -1.00
N GLY A 156 7.21 17.82 -0.48
CA GLY A 156 8.43 17.83 0.33
C GLY A 156 9.62 18.41 -0.43
N LYS A 157 10.59 18.94 0.30
CA LYS A 157 11.75 19.65 -0.27
C LYS A 157 12.81 18.68 -0.82
N GLY A 158 12.47 17.99 -1.88
CA GLY A 158 13.30 17.08 -2.65
C GLY A 158 13.10 17.27 -4.15
N ASP A 159 13.65 16.37 -4.95
CA ASP A 159 13.59 16.42 -6.40
C ASP A 159 12.48 15.50 -6.95
N MET A 160 11.79 15.97 -7.98
CA MET A 160 10.89 15.16 -8.82
C MET A 160 11.26 15.34 -10.30
N LEU A 161 11.02 14.30 -11.09
CA LEU A 161 10.93 14.45 -12.54
C LEU A 161 9.50 14.90 -12.87
N VAL A 162 9.36 16.07 -13.50
CA VAL A 162 8.07 16.54 -13.99
C VAL A 162 7.98 16.31 -15.49
N TRP A 163 6.94 15.61 -15.90
CA TRP A 163 6.69 15.19 -17.27
C TRP A 163 5.39 15.79 -17.79
N ALA A 164 5.46 16.56 -18.86
CA ALA A 164 4.29 17.18 -19.47
C ALA A 164 3.99 16.56 -20.83
N THR A 165 2.70 16.32 -21.12
CA THR A 165 2.26 15.76 -22.40
C THR A 165 1.02 16.48 -22.94
N LYS A 166 0.98 16.67 -24.26
CA LYS A 166 -0.21 17.14 -24.98
C LYS A 166 -0.06 16.84 -26.48
N ASP A 167 -1.14 16.43 -27.12
CA ASP A 167 -1.27 16.24 -28.59
C ASP A 167 -0.11 15.42 -29.19
N GLY A 168 0.31 14.34 -28.51
CA GLY A 168 1.39 13.46 -28.94
C GLY A 168 2.80 14.02 -28.80
N LYS A 169 2.95 15.17 -28.19
CA LYS A 169 4.25 15.77 -27.79
C LYS A 169 4.45 15.70 -26.31
N PHE A 170 5.72 15.73 -25.88
CA PHE A 170 6.08 15.78 -24.48
C PHE A 170 7.29 16.68 -24.22
N GLY A 171 7.48 17.02 -22.97
CA GLY A 171 8.67 17.65 -22.44
C GLY A 171 8.82 17.28 -20.98
N TYR A 172 10.00 17.44 -20.42
CA TYR A 172 10.25 17.13 -19.01
C TYR A 172 11.34 18.03 -18.42
N SER A 173 11.33 18.12 -17.10
CA SER A 173 12.39 18.76 -16.33
C SER A 173 12.51 18.11 -14.95
N LYS A 174 13.72 18.07 -14.41
CA LYS A 174 13.92 17.88 -12.98
C LYS A 174 13.50 19.16 -12.26
N VAL A 175 12.76 19.04 -11.18
CA VAL A 175 12.27 20.14 -10.34
C VAL A 175 12.69 19.88 -8.90
N SER A 176 13.46 20.80 -8.32
CA SER A 176 13.92 20.75 -6.94
C SER A 176 13.01 21.64 -6.07
N PHE A 177 12.08 21.02 -5.35
CA PHE A 177 11.14 21.75 -4.49
C PHE A 177 11.87 22.51 -3.38
N GLY A 178 11.53 23.80 -3.26
CA GLY A 178 12.20 24.73 -2.33
C GLY A 178 13.39 25.47 -2.92
N LYS A 179 13.83 25.08 -4.14
CA LYS A 179 14.81 25.82 -4.95
C LYS A 179 14.16 26.37 -6.21
N ASP A 180 13.41 25.52 -6.92
CA ASP A 180 12.74 25.83 -8.17
C ASP A 180 11.27 26.18 -7.93
N ASN A 181 10.93 27.46 -7.84
CA ASN A 181 9.56 27.90 -7.60
C ASN A 181 8.72 27.98 -8.90
N ASN A 182 9.36 28.22 -10.04
CA ASN A 182 8.73 28.32 -11.35
C ASN A 182 9.61 27.64 -12.40
N VAL A 183 9.07 26.66 -13.10
CA VAL A 183 9.77 25.91 -14.13
C VAL A 183 8.95 25.91 -15.41
N THR A 184 9.60 26.19 -16.55
CA THR A 184 8.95 26.10 -17.85
C THR A 184 9.35 24.82 -18.54
N ILE A 185 8.35 24.06 -19.01
CA ILE A 185 8.53 22.84 -19.80
C ILE A 185 7.99 23.09 -21.21
N THR A 186 8.83 22.90 -22.22
CA THR A 186 8.44 23.02 -23.63
C THR A 186 8.08 21.65 -24.18
N LEU A 187 6.95 21.54 -24.87
CA LEU A 187 6.51 20.33 -25.56
C LEU A 187 7.18 20.25 -26.96
N ASP A 188 8.47 19.91 -26.98
CA ASP A 188 9.30 19.87 -28.19
C ASP A 188 9.75 18.45 -28.57
N LYS A 189 9.41 17.45 -27.77
CA LYS A 189 9.80 16.05 -27.99
C LYS A 189 8.64 15.22 -28.51
N LYS A 190 8.97 14.18 -29.28
CA LYS A 190 8.01 13.19 -29.79
C LYS A 190 8.44 11.77 -29.40
N PRO A 191 7.49 10.85 -29.18
CA PRO A 191 7.82 9.43 -28.96
C PRO A 191 8.66 8.85 -30.11
N GLY A 192 9.54 7.91 -29.78
CA GLY A 192 10.36 7.19 -30.74
C GLY A 192 11.83 7.64 -30.79
N ASN A 193 12.18 8.80 -30.28
CA ASN A 193 13.58 9.18 -30.10
C ASN A 193 14.08 8.67 -28.75
N ILE A 194 15.12 7.85 -28.78
CA ILE A 194 15.78 7.36 -27.55
C ILE A 194 16.92 8.32 -27.23
N GLU A 195 16.82 8.98 -26.09
CA GLU A 195 17.89 9.82 -25.54
C GLU A 195 18.37 9.21 -24.21
N THR A 196 19.68 9.15 -24.02
CA THR A 196 20.25 8.82 -22.71
C THR A 196 20.37 10.10 -21.90
N VAL A 197 19.71 10.14 -20.74
CA VAL A 197 19.73 11.28 -19.83
C VAL A 197 20.23 10.81 -18.47
N THR A 198 21.19 11.54 -17.91
CA THR A 198 21.59 11.34 -16.51
C THR A 198 20.87 12.33 -15.64
N LEU A 199 20.12 11.82 -14.66
CA LEU A 199 19.39 12.61 -13.68
C LEU A 199 19.93 12.29 -12.28
N ASP A 200 20.38 13.31 -11.57
CA ASP A 200 20.66 13.23 -10.14
C ASP A 200 19.41 13.70 -9.38
N VAL A 201 18.70 12.77 -8.75
CA VAL A 201 17.42 13.01 -8.05
C VAL A 201 17.66 12.87 -6.55
N ILE A 202 17.54 13.97 -5.83
CA ILE A 202 17.86 14.06 -4.40
C ILE A 202 16.57 14.04 -3.60
N PRO A 203 16.38 13.07 -2.67
CA PRO A 203 15.23 13.05 -1.76
C PRO A 203 15.34 14.20 -0.73
N PRO A 204 14.24 14.52 0.00
CA PRO A 204 14.32 15.44 1.12
C PRO A 204 15.35 15.01 2.18
N VAL A 205 15.91 15.99 2.87
CA VAL A 205 16.93 15.78 3.91
C VAL A 205 16.39 14.94 5.06
N ASP A 206 17.29 14.24 5.75
CA ASP A 206 16.97 13.50 6.94
C ASP A 206 16.42 14.38 8.05
N GLY A 207 15.49 13.85 8.80
CA GLY A 207 14.86 14.47 9.94
C GLY A 207 13.80 13.54 10.53
N SER A 208 13.09 14.01 11.52
CA SER A 208 11.98 13.27 12.12
C SER A 208 10.95 14.22 12.72
N ILE A 209 9.70 13.79 12.72
CA ILE A 209 8.64 14.46 13.47
C ILE A 209 8.91 14.22 14.95
N ALA A 210 9.05 15.30 15.70
CA ALA A 210 9.33 15.21 17.14
C ALA A 210 8.08 14.74 17.91
N ALA A 211 8.24 13.76 18.79
CA ALA A 211 7.21 13.35 19.73
C ALA A 211 7.82 13.31 21.14
N CYS A 212 7.07 13.81 22.12
CA CYS A 212 7.47 13.80 23.53
C CYS A 212 6.65 12.73 24.25
N VAL A 213 7.31 11.79 24.91
CA VAL A 213 6.67 10.66 25.62
C VAL A 213 7.15 10.65 27.07
N THR A 214 6.22 10.70 28.02
CA THR A 214 6.55 10.57 29.45
C THR A 214 6.73 9.10 29.84
N ASP A 215 7.33 8.85 31.00
CA ASP A 215 7.55 7.49 31.48
C ASP A 215 6.21 6.80 31.84
N GLU A 216 5.25 7.55 32.37
CA GLU A 216 3.90 7.04 32.64
C GLU A 216 3.18 6.61 31.34
N GLN A 217 3.37 7.36 30.23
CA GLN A 217 2.80 7.00 28.92
C GLN A 217 3.46 5.74 28.36
N LYS A 218 4.78 5.56 28.55
CA LYS A 218 5.50 4.35 28.15
C LYS A 218 5.00 3.13 28.93
N GLU A 219 4.84 3.26 30.27
CA GLU A 219 4.33 2.19 31.12
C GLU A 219 2.90 1.79 30.75
N ALA A 220 2.01 2.79 30.52
CA ALA A 220 0.65 2.54 30.07
C ALA A 220 0.61 1.82 28.71
N ASN A 221 1.51 2.17 27.80
CA ASN A 221 1.64 1.50 26.51
C ASN A 221 2.15 0.07 26.66
N ALA A 222 3.18 -0.15 27.48
CA ALA A 222 3.71 -1.48 27.74
C ALA A 222 2.66 -2.43 28.34
N LYS A 223 1.81 -1.92 29.25
CA LYS A 223 0.69 -2.68 29.80
C LYS A 223 -0.31 -3.07 28.70
N ARG A 224 -0.68 -2.13 27.84
CA ARG A 224 -1.62 -2.37 26.72
C ARG A 224 -1.06 -3.41 25.73
N LEU A 225 0.23 -3.31 25.37
CA LEU A 225 0.90 -4.30 24.52
C LEU A 225 0.91 -5.69 25.15
N HIS A 226 1.14 -5.77 26.46
CA HIS A 226 1.07 -7.05 27.17
C HIS A 226 -0.35 -7.66 27.14
N GLU A 227 -1.38 -6.85 27.33
CA GLU A 227 -2.77 -7.30 27.23
C GLU A 227 -3.10 -7.79 25.79
N GLU A 228 -2.60 -7.13 24.77
CA GLU A 228 -2.71 -7.57 23.36
C GLU A 228 -2.00 -8.90 23.13
N ASP A 229 -0.79 -9.07 23.66
CA ASP A 229 -0.03 -10.32 23.56
C ASP A 229 -0.75 -11.49 24.23
N VAL A 230 -1.41 -11.28 25.36
CA VAL A 230 -2.24 -12.29 26.03
C VAL A 230 -3.38 -12.75 25.11
N ILE A 231 -4.08 -11.80 24.47
CA ILE A 231 -5.17 -12.09 23.53
C ILE A 231 -4.63 -12.85 22.31
N ARG A 232 -3.52 -12.36 21.74
CA ARG A 232 -2.87 -12.98 20.57
C ARG A 232 -2.43 -14.40 20.87
N ASN A 233 -1.73 -14.61 21.98
CA ASN A 233 -1.22 -15.92 22.37
C ASN A 233 -2.34 -16.92 22.63
N LYS A 234 -3.45 -16.47 23.21
CA LYS A 234 -4.66 -17.31 23.35
C LYS A 234 -5.19 -17.77 21.99
N TYR A 235 -5.22 -16.88 21.00
CA TYR A 235 -5.65 -17.23 19.64
C TYR A 235 -4.64 -18.16 18.94
N VAL A 236 -3.35 -17.84 18.99
CA VAL A 236 -2.27 -18.66 18.43
C VAL A 236 -2.24 -20.06 19.06
N GLY A 237 -2.53 -20.17 20.36
CA GLY A 237 -2.65 -21.46 21.06
C GLY A 237 -3.79 -22.37 20.54
N THR A 238 -4.68 -21.84 19.68
CA THR A 238 -5.71 -22.64 19.00
C THR A 238 -5.25 -23.23 17.67
N PHE A 239 -4.05 -22.87 17.18
CA PHE A 239 -3.56 -23.31 15.89
C PHE A 239 -3.21 -24.81 15.91
N TYR A 240 -3.02 -25.36 14.74
CA TYR A 240 -2.66 -26.75 14.57
C TYR A 240 -1.21 -27.00 15.03
N THR A 241 -0.96 -28.14 15.64
CA THR A 241 0.40 -28.53 16.10
C THR A 241 0.95 -29.65 15.23
N GLU A 242 2.26 -29.87 15.29
CA GLU A 242 2.93 -30.97 14.59
C GLU A 242 2.33 -32.34 14.96
N GLU A 243 2.11 -32.59 16.25
CA GLU A 243 1.56 -33.85 16.73
C GLU A 243 0.15 -34.13 16.15
N LYS A 244 -0.68 -33.09 16.03
CA LYS A 244 -2.00 -33.21 15.43
C LYS A 244 -1.90 -33.46 13.91
N ALA A 245 -0.93 -32.82 13.25
CA ALA A 245 -0.71 -33.01 11.82
C ALA A 245 -0.21 -34.43 11.52
N GLU A 246 0.70 -34.95 12.31
CA GLU A 246 1.17 -36.35 12.21
C GLU A 246 0.01 -37.34 12.43
N ALA A 247 -0.82 -37.11 13.43
CA ALA A 247 -2.00 -37.94 13.71
C ALA A 247 -2.98 -37.94 12.53
N LEU A 248 -3.26 -36.75 11.96
CA LEU A 248 -4.11 -36.60 10.77
C LEU A 248 -3.51 -37.32 9.56
N ALA A 249 -2.21 -37.12 9.32
CA ALA A 249 -1.51 -37.77 8.21
C ALA A 249 -1.57 -39.31 8.28
N LYS A 250 -1.37 -39.83 9.50
CA LYS A 250 -1.47 -41.30 9.76
C LYS A 250 -2.92 -41.78 9.55
N GLU A 251 -3.90 -41.05 10.02
CA GLU A 251 -5.32 -41.41 9.87
C GLU A 251 -5.75 -41.44 8.41
N LEU A 252 -5.33 -40.43 7.62
CA LEU A 252 -5.71 -40.32 6.21
C LEU A 252 -4.80 -41.05 5.23
N GLY A 253 -3.68 -41.61 5.71
CA GLY A 253 -2.67 -42.30 4.87
C GLY A 253 -1.97 -41.35 3.89
N ILE A 254 -1.65 -40.13 4.33
CA ILE A 254 -0.98 -39.09 3.51
C ILE A 254 0.38 -38.70 4.07
N ASP A 255 1.18 -37.96 3.29
CA ASP A 255 2.52 -37.53 3.67
C ASP A 255 2.54 -36.66 4.93
N PRO A 256 3.21 -37.06 6.03
CA PRO A 256 3.19 -36.33 7.28
C PRO A 256 3.91 -34.97 7.23
N LEU A 257 5.03 -34.88 6.44
CA LEU A 257 5.78 -33.61 6.36
C LEU A 257 4.97 -32.56 5.62
N LYS A 258 4.44 -32.91 4.45
CA LYS A 258 3.56 -31.99 3.71
C LYS A 258 2.32 -31.62 4.52
N THR A 259 1.73 -32.57 5.25
CA THR A 259 0.57 -32.32 6.11
C THR A 259 0.90 -31.32 7.21
N ALA A 260 2.05 -31.44 7.85
CA ALA A 260 2.50 -30.49 8.86
C ALA A 260 2.67 -29.08 8.27
N ASP A 261 3.32 -28.96 7.11
CA ASP A 261 3.58 -27.68 6.46
C ASP A 261 2.29 -26.88 6.20
N PHE A 262 1.29 -27.47 5.54
CA PHE A 262 0.08 -26.71 5.24
C PHE A 262 -0.90 -26.63 6.41
N MET A 263 -0.95 -27.62 7.33
CA MET A 263 -1.84 -27.51 8.52
C MET A 263 -1.34 -26.42 9.47
N ILE A 264 -0.05 -26.32 9.72
CA ILE A 264 0.56 -25.25 10.53
C ILE A 264 0.48 -23.91 9.78
N GLY A 265 0.80 -23.95 8.48
CA GLY A 265 0.73 -22.78 7.60
C GLY A 265 -0.66 -22.14 7.48
N SER A 266 -1.71 -22.93 7.64
CA SER A 266 -3.12 -22.48 7.60
C SER A 266 -3.54 -21.64 8.82
N ARG A 267 -2.77 -21.66 9.90
CA ARG A 267 -3.00 -20.90 11.14
C ARG A 267 -4.46 -21.07 11.64
N GLY A 268 -5.21 -19.99 11.74
CA GLY A 268 -6.62 -20.01 12.21
C GLY A 268 -7.60 -20.72 11.28
N ASN A 269 -7.26 -20.89 9.99
CA ASN A 269 -8.09 -21.57 8.99
C ASN A 269 -7.97 -23.10 9.02
N TRP A 270 -7.21 -23.67 9.94
CA TRP A 270 -6.91 -25.09 9.96
C TRP A 270 -8.16 -26.00 9.93
N ARG A 271 -9.29 -25.55 10.49
CA ARG A 271 -10.54 -26.32 10.48
C ARG A 271 -11.07 -26.52 9.06
N GLU A 272 -10.99 -25.52 8.22
CA GLU A 272 -11.40 -25.60 6.82
C GLU A 272 -10.45 -26.51 6.02
N ILE A 273 -9.15 -26.40 6.28
CA ILE A 273 -8.15 -27.26 5.61
C ILE A 273 -8.31 -28.73 6.05
N GLU A 274 -8.47 -28.98 7.35
CA GLU A 274 -8.72 -30.34 7.86
C GLU A 274 -10.02 -30.92 7.28
N LYS A 275 -11.09 -30.13 7.27
CA LYS A 275 -12.37 -30.51 6.67
C LYS A 275 -12.21 -30.87 5.19
N PHE A 276 -11.54 -30.04 4.42
CA PHE A 276 -11.28 -30.30 3.00
C PHE A 276 -10.56 -31.64 2.78
N LEU A 277 -9.51 -31.92 3.56
CA LEU A 277 -8.76 -33.18 3.45
C LEU A 277 -9.58 -34.42 3.84
N ARG A 278 -10.38 -34.30 4.89
CA ARG A 278 -11.25 -35.40 5.36
C ARG A 278 -12.35 -35.70 4.36
N ASP A 279 -12.96 -34.66 3.79
CA ASP A 279 -14.07 -34.79 2.83
C ASP A 279 -13.59 -35.18 1.42
N ALA A 280 -12.31 -35.01 1.11
CA ALA A 280 -11.76 -35.37 -0.18
C ALA A 280 -11.86 -36.88 -0.41
N PRO A 281 -12.44 -37.35 -1.55
CA PRO A 281 -12.46 -38.77 -1.93
C PRO A 281 -11.04 -39.35 -1.93
N ALA A 282 -10.91 -40.64 -1.53
CA ALA A 282 -9.60 -41.27 -1.34
C ALA A 282 -8.75 -41.26 -2.63
N ASP A 283 -9.37 -41.40 -3.79
CA ASP A 283 -8.73 -41.35 -5.11
C ASP A 283 -8.29 -39.92 -5.51
N LYS A 284 -8.96 -38.87 -4.98
CA LYS A 284 -8.60 -37.47 -5.22
C LYS A 284 -7.68 -36.86 -4.14
N ARG A 285 -7.44 -37.56 -3.06
CA ARG A 285 -6.65 -37.06 -1.93
C ARG A 285 -5.20 -36.68 -2.32
N PRO A 286 -4.50 -37.43 -3.19
CA PRO A 286 -3.19 -36.99 -3.70
C PRO A 286 -3.25 -35.63 -4.39
N MET A 287 -4.25 -35.40 -5.25
CA MET A 287 -4.45 -34.09 -5.92
C MET A 287 -4.87 -33.00 -4.95
N ALA A 288 -5.61 -33.32 -3.89
CA ALA A 288 -5.93 -32.37 -2.81
C ALA A 288 -4.66 -31.90 -2.06
N MET A 289 -3.73 -32.84 -1.81
CA MET A 289 -2.42 -32.52 -1.23
C MET A 289 -1.59 -31.59 -2.14
N ASP A 290 -1.58 -31.87 -3.43
CA ASP A 290 -0.86 -31.04 -4.40
C ASP A 290 -1.49 -29.65 -4.52
N LEU A 291 -2.82 -29.53 -4.44
CA LEU A 291 -3.52 -28.24 -4.39
C LEU A 291 -3.07 -27.43 -3.18
N LEU A 292 -3.07 -28.00 -1.98
CA LEU A 292 -2.64 -27.30 -0.77
C LEU A 292 -1.17 -26.87 -0.79
N ASN A 293 -0.31 -27.59 -1.55
CA ASN A 293 1.08 -27.21 -1.71
C ASN A 293 1.31 -26.05 -2.68
N VAL A 294 0.41 -25.83 -3.64
CA VAL A 294 0.61 -24.81 -4.69
C VAL A 294 -0.18 -23.53 -4.45
N ILE A 295 -1.22 -23.55 -3.62
CA ILE A 295 -1.94 -22.34 -3.26
C ILE A 295 -1.06 -21.41 -2.43
N SER A 296 -1.35 -20.11 -2.46
CA SER A 296 -0.58 -19.14 -1.70
C SER A 296 -0.80 -19.30 -0.19
N ALA A 297 0.16 -18.82 0.60
CA ALA A 297 0.01 -18.77 2.05
C ALA A 297 -1.24 -17.96 2.50
N LYS A 298 -1.68 -16.99 1.69
CA LYS A 298 -2.91 -16.25 1.95
C LYS A 298 -4.13 -17.14 1.74
N ASP A 299 -4.21 -17.83 0.60
CA ASP A 299 -5.33 -18.72 0.27
C ASP A 299 -5.45 -19.85 1.29
N LEU A 300 -4.31 -20.40 1.74
CA LEU A 300 -4.28 -21.41 2.79
C LEU A 300 -4.89 -20.91 4.13
N ARG A 301 -4.78 -19.62 4.41
CA ARG A 301 -5.23 -19.00 5.68
C ARG A 301 -6.67 -18.50 5.68
N ASP A 302 -7.30 -18.38 4.52
CA ASP A 302 -8.62 -17.75 4.41
C ASP A 302 -9.62 -18.43 3.46
N THR A 303 -9.20 -19.49 2.72
CA THR A 303 -10.10 -20.16 1.77
C THR A 303 -10.97 -21.22 2.48
N PRO A 304 -12.31 -21.18 2.33
CA PRO A 304 -13.20 -22.20 2.85
C PRO A 304 -13.01 -23.57 2.20
N ALA A 305 -13.27 -24.65 2.93
CA ALA A 305 -13.22 -26.03 2.45
C ALA A 305 -14.07 -26.25 1.20
N SER A 306 -15.25 -25.63 1.12
CA SER A 306 -16.16 -25.75 -0.02
C SER A 306 -15.54 -25.21 -1.31
N VAL A 307 -14.84 -24.08 -1.24
CA VAL A 307 -14.17 -23.48 -2.42
C VAL A 307 -13.02 -24.36 -2.89
N LEU A 308 -12.22 -24.89 -1.97
CA LEU A 308 -11.16 -25.85 -2.30
C LEU A 308 -11.73 -27.13 -2.93
N ALA A 309 -12.86 -27.64 -2.41
CA ALA A 309 -13.53 -28.82 -2.94
C ALA A 309 -14.10 -28.57 -4.34
N ASP A 310 -14.72 -27.41 -4.57
CA ASP A 310 -15.23 -27.03 -5.88
C ASP A 310 -14.09 -26.93 -6.90
N HIS A 311 -12.97 -26.30 -6.53
CA HIS A 311 -11.80 -26.24 -7.38
C HIS A 311 -11.23 -27.62 -7.70
N LEU A 312 -11.06 -28.48 -6.68
CA LEU A 312 -10.58 -29.85 -6.84
C LEU A 312 -11.50 -30.70 -7.75
N ASN A 313 -12.80 -30.50 -7.66
CA ASN A 313 -13.78 -31.26 -8.45
C ASN A 313 -13.84 -30.80 -9.90
N ASN A 314 -13.58 -29.53 -10.18
CA ASN A 314 -13.59 -28.95 -11.51
C ASN A 314 -12.22 -29.04 -12.21
N ALA A 315 -11.13 -29.24 -11.48
CA ALA A 315 -9.81 -29.42 -12.06
C ALA A 315 -9.75 -30.77 -12.82
N GLN A 316 -9.61 -30.68 -14.13
CA GLN A 316 -9.47 -31.90 -14.97
C GLN A 316 -8.01 -32.30 -15.01
N ALA A 317 -7.71 -33.48 -14.49
CA ALA A 317 -6.36 -34.05 -14.55
C ALA A 317 -5.94 -34.23 -16.02
N VAL A 318 -4.84 -33.61 -16.40
CA VAL A 318 -4.17 -33.80 -17.68
C VAL A 318 -2.81 -34.38 -17.45
N GLN A 319 -2.36 -35.25 -18.34
CA GLN A 319 -0.99 -35.83 -18.30
C GLN A 319 0.02 -34.77 -18.75
N SER A 320 0.37 -33.87 -17.84
CA SER A 320 1.38 -32.84 -18.06
C SER A 320 2.19 -32.63 -16.79
N SER A 321 3.49 -32.49 -16.91
CA SER A 321 4.37 -32.08 -15.80
C SER A 321 4.06 -30.70 -15.28
N LEU A 322 3.31 -29.92 -16.05
CA LEU A 322 2.91 -28.53 -15.70
C LEU A 322 1.50 -28.45 -15.08
N PHE A 323 0.82 -29.62 -14.93
CA PHE A 323 -0.56 -29.62 -14.41
C PHE A 323 -0.68 -28.94 -13.04
N THR A 324 0.18 -29.29 -12.10
CA THR A 324 0.14 -28.75 -10.73
C THR A 324 0.42 -27.25 -10.70
N GLU A 325 1.38 -26.80 -11.51
CA GLU A 325 1.80 -25.41 -11.52
C GLU A 325 0.80 -24.48 -12.22
N TYR A 326 0.20 -24.92 -13.33
CA TYR A 326 -0.57 -24.03 -14.22
C TYR A 326 -2.08 -24.33 -14.27
N ILE A 327 -2.53 -25.48 -13.83
CA ILE A 327 -3.97 -25.84 -13.86
C ILE A 327 -4.51 -26.00 -12.45
N LEU A 328 -3.80 -26.69 -11.59
CA LEU A 328 -4.21 -26.91 -10.22
C LEU A 328 -4.02 -25.64 -9.37
N ASN A 329 -2.99 -24.85 -9.67
CA ASN A 329 -2.77 -23.56 -9.00
C ASN A 329 -3.77 -22.49 -9.51
N PRO A 330 -4.73 -22.03 -8.69
CA PRO A 330 -5.80 -21.12 -9.11
C PRO A 330 -5.31 -19.71 -9.47
N ARG A 331 -4.06 -19.35 -9.16
CA ARG A 331 -3.50 -18.02 -9.49
C ARG A 331 -2.85 -17.94 -10.84
N VAL A 332 -2.64 -19.06 -11.48
CA VAL A 332 -2.00 -19.14 -12.80
C VAL A 332 -3.01 -19.48 -13.89
N ALA A 333 -4.16 -20.03 -13.53
CA ALA A 333 -5.24 -20.42 -14.42
C ALA A 333 -6.13 -19.26 -14.85
#